data_4a75be7898e68f6b1e773b72c8628203
#
_entry.id   4a75be7898e68f6b1e773b72c8628203
#
_cell.length_a   1.000
_cell.length_b   1.000
_cell.length_c   1.000
_cell.angle_alpha   90.00
_cell.angle_beta   90.00
_cell.angle_gamma   90.00
#
_symmetry.space_group_name_H-M   'P 1'
#
loop_
_entity.id
_entity.type
_entity.pdbx_description
1 polymer ?
#
loop_
_entity_poly.entity_id
_entity_poly.type
_entity_poly.pdbx_seq_one_letter_code
_entity_poly.pdbx_strand_id
1 'polypeptide(L)'
;GYDSLGACIFTGFGFSTAPETIRDLINARYGWDVGTDFLQVLGKESLKLEREFNRRAGFTQAHDRLPEWMTREPLPPHNSVFDVPDEDLDGLFNW
;
A
#
# COMPACT_ATOMS: atom_id res chain seq x y z
N GLY A 1 4.43 2.90 -2.07
CA GLY A 1 5.56 3.78 -2.42
C GLY A 1 6.16 3.47 -3.79
N TYR A 2 6.54 2.22 -4.06
CA TYR A 2 7.11 1.86 -5.39
C TYR A 2 6.15 2.16 -6.53
N ASP A 3 4.89 1.73 -6.41
CA ASP A 3 3.87 1.99 -7.43
C ASP A 3 3.62 3.50 -7.62
N SER A 4 3.58 4.25 -6.51
CA SER A 4 3.41 5.71 -6.57
C SER A 4 4.61 6.43 -7.23
N LEU A 5 5.80 5.83 -7.15
CA LEU A 5 7.00 6.29 -7.87
C LEU A 5 7.00 5.88 -9.35
N GLY A 6 6.12 4.98 -9.76
CA GLY A 6 6.13 4.38 -11.09
C GLY A 6 7.17 3.27 -11.26
N ALA A 7 7.70 2.75 -10.15
CA ALA A 7 8.69 1.68 -10.16
C ALA A 7 8.03 0.32 -9.92
N CYS A 8 8.53 -0.71 -10.59
CA CYS A 8 8.06 -2.07 -10.37
C CYS A 8 8.31 -2.51 -8.92
N ILE A 9 7.30 -3.09 -8.27
CA ILE A 9 7.41 -3.56 -6.88
C ILE A 9 8.54 -4.57 -6.67
N PHE A 10 8.86 -5.37 -7.69
CA PHE A 10 9.96 -6.34 -7.61
C PHE A 10 11.34 -5.68 -7.46
N THR A 11 11.50 -4.41 -7.84
CA THR A 11 12.73 -3.67 -7.55
C THR A 11 12.95 -3.50 -6.06
N GLY A 12 11.88 -3.56 -5.25
CA GLY A 12 11.93 -3.49 -3.80
C GLY A 12 12.84 -4.55 -3.18
N PHE A 13 12.92 -5.74 -3.77
CA PHE A 13 13.81 -6.79 -3.28
C PHE A 13 15.29 -6.40 -3.37
N GLY A 14 15.66 -5.64 -4.41
CA GLY A 14 17.03 -5.13 -4.56
C GLY A 14 17.37 -3.96 -3.66
N PHE A 15 16.37 -3.14 -3.30
CA PHE A 15 16.58 -1.91 -2.53
C PHE A 15 16.16 -2.03 -1.06
N SER A 16 15.57 -3.15 -0.63
CA SER A 16 15.07 -3.33 0.74
C SER A 16 16.14 -3.18 1.81
N THR A 17 17.38 -3.52 1.49
CA THR A 17 18.53 -3.42 2.39
C THR A 17 19.34 -2.12 2.22
N ALA A 18 18.97 -1.29 1.25
CA ALA A 18 19.69 -0.05 0.91
C ALA A 18 18.69 1.06 0.51
N PRO A 19 17.82 1.51 1.43
CA PRO A 19 16.79 2.52 1.13
C PRO A 19 17.39 3.86 0.72
N GLU A 20 18.62 4.15 1.15
CA GLU A 20 19.38 5.32 0.73
C GLU A 20 19.64 5.37 -0.77
N THR A 21 19.74 4.22 -1.44
CA THR A 21 20.01 4.18 -2.89
C THR A 21 18.86 4.85 -3.67
N ILE A 22 17.60 4.56 -3.34
CA ILE A 22 16.47 5.20 -3.99
C ILE A 22 16.41 6.68 -3.65
N ARG A 23 16.63 7.06 -2.40
CA ARG A 23 16.73 8.46 -1.98
C ARG A 23 17.77 9.21 -2.82
N ASP A 24 18.97 8.64 -2.97
CA ASP A 24 20.09 9.27 -3.67
C ASP A 24 19.79 9.40 -5.18
N LEU A 25 19.14 8.41 -5.78
CA LEU A 25 18.70 8.48 -7.17
C LEU A 25 17.67 9.58 -7.39
N ILE A 26 16.70 9.72 -6.49
CA ILE A 26 15.68 10.76 -6.56
C ILE A 26 16.32 12.14 -6.39
N ASN A 27 17.18 12.31 -5.39
CA ASN A 27 17.88 13.56 -5.13
C ASN A 27 18.77 13.97 -6.30
N ALA A 28 19.51 13.01 -6.85
CA ALA A 28 20.35 13.26 -8.02
C ALA A 28 19.54 13.63 -9.27
N ARG A 29 18.38 12.98 -9.49
CA ARG A 29 17.54 13.22 -10.68
C ARG A 29 16.83 14.57 -10.64
N TYR A 30 16.33 14.97 -9.47
CA TYR A 30 15.46 16.13 -9.33
C TYR A 30 16.10 17.32 -8.62
N GLY A 31 17.30 17.16 -8.08
CA GLY A 31 17.96 18.18 -7.27
C GLY A 31 17.25 18.41 -5.92
N TRP A 32 16.57 17.40 -5.43
CA TRP A 32 15.86 17.45 -4.14
C TRP A 32 16.79 17.01 -3.00
N ASP A 33 16.30 17.17 -1.77
CA ASP A 33 16.96 16.72 -0.54
C ASP A 33 15.94 15.96 0.32
N VAL A 34 15.42 14.83 -0.23
CA VAL A 34 14.47 13.99 0.47
C VAL A 34 15.17 12.99 1.38
N GLY A 35 14.49 12.57 2.45
CA GLY A 35 14.98 11.54 3.39
C GLY A 35 14.74 10.11 2.89
N THR A 36 15.22 9.13 3.64
CA THR A 36 15.04 7.70 3.35
C THR A 36 13.58 7.23 3.53
N ASP A 37 12.76 8.02 4.21
CA ASP A 37 11.32 7.79 4.38
C ASP A 37 10.47 8.29 3.20
N PHE A 38 11.08 8.91 2.20
CA PHE A 38 10.38 9.52 1.06
C PHE A 38 9.39 8.57 0.39
N LEU A 39 9.78 7.33 0.13
CA LEU A 39 8.89 6.34 -0.50
C LEU A 39 7.67 6.03 0.35
N GLN A 40 7.84 5.97 1.66
CA GLN A 40 6.73 5.73 2.59
C GLN A 40 5.78 6.92 2.61
N VAL A 41 6.33 8.13 2.68
CA VAL A 41 5.54 9.37 2.65
C VAL A 41 4.78 9.48 1.34
N LEU A 42 5.46 9.30 0.21
CA LEU A 42 4.85 9.33 -1.12
C LEU A 42 3.70 8.32 -1.24
N GLY A 43 3.91 7.08 -0.79
CA GLY A 43 2.88 6.04 -0.84
C GLY A 43 1.67 6.37 0.02
N LYS A 44 1.89 6.88 1.22
CA LYS A 44 0.80 7.30 2.12
C LYS A 44 -0.02 8.44 1.52
N GLU A 45 0.64 9.47 1.01
CA GLU A 45 -0.06 10.62 0.43
C GLU A 45 -0.82 10.23 -0.85
N SER A 46 -0.26 9.37 -1.69
CA SER A 46 -0.95 8.84 -2.87
C SER A 46 -2.21 8.08 -2.48
N LEU A 47 -2.11 7.15 -1.53
CA LEU A 47 -3.26 6.38 -1.04
C LEU A 47 -4.34 7.27 -0.40
N LYS A 48 -3.96 8.31 0.33
CA LYS A 48 -4.94 9.28 0.87
C LYS A 48 -5.72 9.97 -0.23
N LEU A 49 -5.03 10.41 -1.29
CA LEU A 49 -5.66 11.07 -2.43
C LEU A 49 -6.60 10.11 -3.18
N GLU A 50 -6.17 8.87 -3.42
CA GLU A 50 -6.98 7.84 -4.07
C GLU A 50 -8.23 7.52 -3.25
N ARG A 51 -8.10 7.35 -1.93
CA ARG A 51 -9.23 7.10 -1.05
C ARG A 51 -10.19 8.30 -0.98
N GLU A 52 -9.67 9.52 -0.96
CA GLU A 52 -10.52 10.71 -1.00
C GLU A 52 -11.27 10.82 -2.33
N PHE A 53 -10.62 10.50 -3.45
CA PHE A 53 -11.30 10.39 -4.74
C PHE A 53 -12.44 9.36 -4.70
N ASN A 54 -12.15 8.15 -4.20
CA ASN A 54 -13.15 7.09 -4.07
C ASN A 54 -14.30 7.51 -3.17
N ARG A 55 -14.01 8.14 -2.03
CA ARG A 55 -15.04 8.65 -1.11
C ARG A 55 -15.98 9.64 -1.79
N ARG A 56 -15.43 10.57 -2.57
CA ARG A 56 -16.24 11.54 -3.35
C ARG A 56 -17.05 10.86 -4.45
N ALA A 57 -16.57 9.75 -4.97
CA ALA A 57 -17.29 8.93 -5.95
C ALA A 57 -18.37 8.03 -5.31
N GLY A 58 -18.54 8.08 -3.98
CA GLY A 58 -19.57 7.34 -3.26
C GLY A 58 -19.13 6.00 -2.67
N PHE A 59 -17.85 5.65 -2.73
CA PHE A 59 -17.33 4.46 -2.07
C PHE A 59 -17.21 4.69 -0.56
N THR A 60 -17.53 3.65 0.20
CA THR A 60 -17.47 3.63 1.66
C THR A 60 -16.63 2.46 2.15
N GLN A 61 -16.35 2.39 3.46
CA GLN A 61 -15.66 1.24 4.07
C GLN A 61 -16.35 -0.11 3.78
N ALA A 62 -17.67 -0.12 3.60
CA ALA A 62 -18.40 -1.33 3.24
C ALA A 62 -17.97 -1.93 1.88
N HIS A 63 -17.33 -1.14 1.02
CA HIS A 63 -16.79 -1.60 -0.26
C HIS A 63 -15.37 -2.17 -0.12
N ASP A 64 -14.70 -1.95 1.00
CA ASP A 64 -13.35 -2.45 1.28
C ASP A 64 -13.43 -3.87 1.88
N ARG A 65 -14.08 -4.78 1.18
CA ARG A 65 -14.28 -6.17 1.61
C ARG A 65 -13.90 -7.13 0.51
N LEU A 66 -13.37 -8.28 0.92
CA LEU A 66 -13.14 -9.37 -0.01
C LEU A 66 -14.46 -10.06 -0.38
N PRO A 67 -14.51 -10.77 -1.53
CA PRO A 67 -15.64 -11.62 -1.87
C PRO A 67 -15.96 -12.59 -0.74
N GLU A 68 -17.25 -12.80 -0.46
CA GLU A 68 -17.74 -13.59 0.68
C GLU A 68 -17.16 -15.01 0.72
N TRP A 69 -16.94 -15.63 -0.44
CA TRP A 69 -16.39 -16.97 -0.51
C TRP A 69 -14.98 -17.09 0.12
N MET A 70 -14.18 -16.02 0.09
CA MET A 70 -12.84 -16.03 0.73
C MET A 70 -12.90 -16.13 2.26
N THR A 71 -14.01 -15.72 2.87
CA THR A 71 -14.22 -15.81 4.31
C THR A 71 -14.88 -17.11 4.74
N ARG A 72 -15.45 -17.89 3.79
CA ARG A 72 -16.25 -19.07 4.08
C ARG A 72 -15.68 -20.38 3.54
N GLU A 73 -14.98 -20.34 2.41
CA GLU A 73 -14.47 -21.55 1.77
C GLU A 73 -13.07 -21.88 2.25
N PRO A 74 -12.90 -22.99 3.00
CA PRO A 74 -11.58 -23.40 3.45
C PRO A 74 -10.66 -23.75 2.28
N LEU A 75 -9.45 -23.21 2.27
CA LEU A 75 -8.44 -23.47 1.25
C LEU A 75 -7.57 -24.68 1.65
N PRO A 76 -7.69 -25.84 0.96
CA PRO A 76 -6.82 -26.99 1.21
C PRO A 76 -5.34 -26.68 0.90
N PRO A 77 -4.38 -27.34 1.56
CA PRO A 77 -4.54 -28.40 2.58
C PRO A 77 -4.73 -27.85 4.01
N HIS A 78 -4.54 -26.55 4.23
CA HIS A 78 -4.54 -25.97 5.58
C HIS A 78 -5.94 -25.60 6.08
N ASN A 79 -6.95 -25.67 5.22
CA ASN A 79 -8.32 -25.28 5.52
C ASN A 79 -8.45 -23.85 6.07
N SER A 80 -7.56 -22.96 5.62
CA SER A 80 -7.59 -21.56 6.02
C SER A 80 -8.66 -20.78 5.24
N VAL A 81 -9.24 -19.81 5.92
CA VAL A 81 -10.12 -18.79 5.34
C VAL A 81 -9.52 -17.41 5.59
N PHE A 82 -10.01 -16.40 4.91
CA PHE A 82 -9.69 -15.02 5.28
C PHE A 82 -10.52 -14.64 6.51
N ASP A 83 -9.84 -14.45 7.65
CA ASP A 83 -10.44 -14.24 8.97
C ASP A 83 -10.03 -12.90 9.62
N VAL A 84 -9.54 -11.96 8.82
CA VAL A 84 -9.21 -10.61 9.32
C VAL A 84 -10.50 -9.88 9.71
N PRO A 85 -10.63 -9.39 10.96
CA PRO A 85 -11.79 -8.65 11.41
C PRO A 85 -12.04 -7.38 10.59
N ASP A 86 -13.31 -7.00 10.43
CA ASP A 86 -13.70 -5.79 9.69
C ASP A 86 -13.08 -4.52 10.29
N GLU A 87 -12.95 -4.47 11.62
CA GLU A 87 -12.35 -3.35 12.34
C GLU A 87 -10.89 -3.13 11.96
N ASP A 88 -10.15 -4.22 11.73
CA ASP A 88 -8.74 -4.14 11.30
C ASP A 88 -8.64 -3.67 9.85
N LEU A 89 -9.55 -4.11 8.97
CA LEU A 89 -9.63 -3.62 7.60
C LEU A 89 -9.96 -2.14 7.55
N ASP A 90 -10.94 -1.71 8.34
CA ASP A 90 -11.37 -0.31 8.40
C ASP A 90 -10.29 0.59 9.00
N GLY A 91 -9.47 0.05 9.92
CA GLY A 91 -8.36 0.75 10.57
C GLY A 91 -7.09 0.87 9.72
N LEU A 92 -6.99 0.17 8.61
CA LEU A 92 -5.74 0.05 7.83
C LEU A 92 -5.13 1.39 7.38
N PHE A 93 -5.95 2.41 7.15
CA PHE A 93 -5.53 3.73 6.67
C PHE A 93 -5.55 4.82 7.76
N ASN A 94 -5.64 4.43 9.04
CA ASN A 94 -5.62 5.36 10.17
C ASN A 94 -4.18 5.75 10.57
N TRP A 95 -3.43 6.35 9.63
CA TRP A 95 -2.07 6.85 9.86
C TRP A 95 -1.85 8.26 9.36
#